data_554a2a59101c5bfe068b1275d8cca80c
#
_entry.id   554a2a59101c5bfe068b1275d8cca80c
#
_cell.length_a   1.000
_cell.length_b   1.000
_cell.length_c   1.000
_cell.angle_alpha   90.00
_cell.angle_beta   90.00
_cell.angle_gamma   90.00
#
_symmetry.space_group_name_H-M   'P 1'
#
loop_
_entity.id
_entity.type
_entity.pdbx_description
1 polymer ?
#
loop_
_entity_poly.entity_id
_entity_poly.type
_entity_poly.pdbx_seq_one_letter_code
_entity_poly.pdbx_strand_id
1 'polypeptide(L)'
;AIVVKILHLFSGKANKVGGFAHKVVTRAQELRSQGVEVVVEEVDLLVNPNSCDLLKDGVYDGLRRAAKKGEYFAVVAGIPCNSYCVGRFPNETSNGEESHDGGARPLRDREHPTGLPMHELRPSDRRALVEGNTLTIRALDICACVFMAGGEVVIENPVDFANGRRET
;
A
#
# COMPACT_ATOMS: atom_id res chain seq x y z
N ALA A 1 19.74 -12.35 -21.78
CA ALA A 1 19.67 -11.54 -20.56
C ALA A 1 18.61 -12.13 -19.63
N ILE A 2 18.92 -12.19 -18.35
CA ILE A 2 17.95 -12.59 -17.31
C ILE A 2 17.19 -11.31 -16.94
N VAL A 3 15.85 -11.36 -17.04
CA VAL A 3 15.00 -10.22 -16.63
C VAL A 3 14.50 -10.49 -15.21
N VAL A 4 14.86 -9.59 -14.30
CA VAL A 4 14.36 -9.58 -12.91
C VAL A 4 13.27 -8.53 -12.80
N LYS A 5 12.03 -8.98 -12.56
CA LYS A 5 10.86 -8.12 -12.49
C LYS A 5 10.45 -7.88 -11.03
N ILE A 6 10.33 -6.62 -10.65
CA ILE A 6 9.89 -6.19 -9.31
C ILE A 6 8.54 -5.50 -9.46
N LEU A 7 7.55 -5.93 -8.70
CA LEU A 7 6.24 -5.27 -8.61
C LEU A 7 6.25 -4.23 -7.50
N HIS A 8 5.85 -2.99 -7.81
CA HIS A 8 5.73 -1.91 -6.84
C HIS A 8 4.28 -1.43 -6.76
N LEU A 9 3.54 -1.93 -5.78
CA LEU A 9 2.15 -1.56 -5.51
C LEU A 9 2.08 -0.25 -4.75
N PHE A 10 1.19 0.64 -5.18
CA PHE A 10 0.99 1.98 -4.61
C PHE A 10 2.25 2.85 -4.71
N SER A 11 2.86 2.82 -5.88
CA SER A 11 4.15 3.47 -6.16
C SER A 11 4.10 5.00 -6.15
N GLY A 12 2.93 5.60 -6.22
CA GLY A 12 2.76 7.02 -6.48
C GLY A 12 2.94 7.34 -7.97
N LYS A 13 3.40 8.56 -8.28
CA LYS A 13 3.64 8.99 -9.67
C LYS A 13 4.73 8.16 -10.33
N ALA A 14 4.45 7.70 -11.56
CA ALA A 14 5.42 6.98 -12.37
C ALA A 14 6.71 7.78 -12.62
N ASN A 15 7.80 7.06 -12.73
CA ASN A 15 9.12 7.63 -13.09
C ASN A 15 9.58 8.79 -12.19
N LYS A 16 9.15 8.83 -10.93
CA LYS A 16 9.57 9.85 -9.97
C LYS A 16 11.09 9.78 -9.77
N VAL A 17 11.79 10.86 -10.15
CA VAL A 17 13.23 10.99 -9.92
C VAL A 17 13.50 10.90 -8.40
N GLY A 18 14.43 10.02 -8.01
CA GLY A 18 14.72 9.72 -6.60
C GLY A 18 13.69 8.82 -5.93
N GLY A 19 12.62 8.40 -6.62
CA GLY A 19 11.67 7.39 -6.13
C GLY A 19 12.26 5.97 -6.12
N PHE A 20 11.50 5.02 -5.57
CA PHE A 20 11.94 3.63 -5.44
C PHE A 20 12.38 3.03 -6.78
N ALA A 21 11.51 3.05 -7.80
CA ALA A 21 11.82 2.48 -9.12
C ALA A 21 13.09 3.09 -9.74
N HIS A 22 13.22 4.42 -9.69
CA HIS A 22 14.40 5.12 -10.19
C HIS A 22 15.68 4.67 -9.47
N LYS A 23 15.66 4.59 -8.14
CA LYS A 23 16.83 4.16 -7.34
C LYS A 23 17.20 2.70 -7.62
N VAL A 24 16.20 1.81 -7.70
CA VAL A 24 16.43 0.39 -7.97
C VAL A 24 17.04 0.20 -9.36
N VAL A 25 16.45 0.78 -10.39
CA VAL A 25 16.95 0.66 -11.77
C VAL A 25 18.33 1.27 -11.92
N THR A 26 18.58 2.44 -11.30
CA THR A 26 19.91 3.07 -11.32
C THR A 26 20.97 2.20 -10.65
N ARG A 27 20.63 1.64 -9.47
CA ARG A 27 21.56 0.78 -8.73
C ARG A 27 21.83 -0.53 -9.45
N ALA A 28 20.84 -1.05 -10.17
CA ALA A 28 20.94 -2.29 -10.94
C ALA A 28 21.69 -2.14 -12.27
N GLN A 29 22.11 -0.93 -12.67
CA GLN A 29 22.85 -0.72 -13.93
C GLN A 29 24.12 -1.54 -14.01
N GLU A 30 24.81 -1.76 -12.88
CA GLU A 30 26.02 -2.58 -12.80
C GLU A 30 25.76 -4.05 -13.18
N LEU A 31 24.55 -4.54 -12.93
CA LEU A 31 24.14 -5.92 -13.21
C LEU A 31 23.94 -6.16 -14.72
N ARG A 32 23.73 -5.10 -15.51
CA ARG A 32 23.58 -5.21 -16.98
C ARG A 32 24.83 -5.79 -17.64
N SER A 33 26.02 -5.46 -17.13
CA SER A 33 27.28 -6.05 -17.62
C SER A 33 27.38 -7.56 -17.38
N GLN A 34 26.59 -8.07 -16.43
CA GLN A 34 26.47 -9.48 -16.08
C GLN A 34 25.29 -10.17 -16.78
N GLY A 35 24.62 -9.48 -17.70
CA GLY A 35 23.48 -10.01 -18.45
C GLY A 35 22.17 -10.00 -17.68
N VAL A 36 22.05 -9.23 -16.58
CA VAL A 36 20.83 -9.10 -15.78
C VAL A 36 20.19 -7.73 -16.01
N GLU A 37 18.92 -7.73 -16.39
CA GLU A 37 18.11 -6.53 -16.52
C GLU A 37 17.07 -6.49 -15.39
N VAL A 38 17.01 -5.39 -14.64
CA VAL A 38 16.00 -5.17 -13.58
C VAL A 38 14.93 -4.23 -14.09
N VAL A 39 13.69 -4.66 -14.01
CA VAL A 39 12.49 -3.89 -14.41
C VAL A 39 11.59 -3.72 -13.20
N VAL A 40 11.11 -2.50 -12.97
CA VAL A 40 10.11 -2.22 -11.92
C VAL A 40 8.78 -1.91 -12.59
N GLU A 41 7.77 -2.75 -12.32
CA GLU A 41 6.39 -2.51 -12.71
C GLU A 41 5.69 -1.70 -11.62
N GLU A 42 5.41 -0.43 -11.93
CA GLU A 42 4.77 0.50 -11.00
C GLU A 42 3.24 0.45 -11.16
N VAL A 43 2.53 0.19 -10.07
CA VAL A 43 1.05 0.09 -10.04
C VAL A 43 0.49 1.08 -9.03
N ASP A 44 -0.11 2.14 -9.55
CA ASP A 44 -0.78 3.19 -8.77
C ASP A 44 -1.78 3.95 -9.65
N LEU A 45 -2.84 4.48 -9.06
CA LEU A 45 -3.81 5.33 -9.77
C LEU A 45 -3.15 6.54 -10.44
N LEU A 46 -2.04 7.05 -9.86
CA LEU A 46 -1.27 8.17 -10.41
C LEU A 46 -0.36 7.77 -11.58
N VAL A 47 -0.14 6.47 -11.79
CA VAL A 47 0.54 5.93 -12.97
C VAL A 47 -0.44 5.85 -14.13
N ASN A 48 -1.54 5.13 -13.92
CA ASN A 48 -2.60 5.00 -14.90
C ASN A 48 -3.90 4.52 -14.21
N PRO A 49 -4.95 5.39 -14.11
CA PRO A 49 -6.19 5.03 -13.43
C PRO A 49 -6.98 3.92 -14.14
N ASN A 50 -6.69 3.62 -15.41
CA ASN A 50 -7.40 2.58 -16.15
C ASN A 50 -6.78 1.21 -15.99
N SER A 51 -5.45 1.10 -15.97
CA SER A 51 -4.69 -0.16 -15.93
C SER A 51 -4.01 -0.45 -14.59
N CYS A 52 -3.99 0.51 -13.66
CA CYS A 52 -3.30 0.40 -12.36
C CYS A 52 -4.23 0.60 -11.16
N ASP A 53 -5.55 0.57 -11.37
CA ASP A 53 -6.53 0.65 -10.30
C ASP A 53 -6.78 -0.74 -9.70
N LEU A 54 -6.20 -0.99 -8.53
CA LEU A 54 -6.32 -2.27 -7.84
C LEU A 54 -7.75 -2.56 -7.31
N LEU A 55 -8.65 -1.57 -7.32
CA LEU A 55 -10.08 -1.80 -7.05
C LEU A 55 -10.80 -2.48 -8.22
N LYS A 56 -10.25 -2.41 -9.43
CA LYS A 56 -10.81 -3.10 -10.60
C LYS A 56 -10.41 -4.58 -10.59
N ASP A 57 -11.40 -5.47 -10.67
CA ASP A 57 -11.18 -6.92 -10.62
C ASP A 57 -10.22 -7.40 -11.72
N GLY A 58 -10.36 -6.89 -12.94
CA GLY A 58 -9.48 -7.26 -14.04
C GLY A 58 -8.00 -6.93 -13.81
N VAL A 59 -7.70 -5.79 -13.16
CA VAL A 59 -6.34 -5.40 -12.78
C VAL A 59 -5.82 -6.32 -11.67
N TYR A 60 -6.60 -6.48 -10.61
CA TYR A 60 -6.26 -7.37 -9.50
C TYR A 60 -6.01 -8.80 -9.97
N ASP A 61 -6.93 -9.39 -10.75
CA ASP A 61 -6.81 -10.75 -11.24
C ASP A 61 -5.61 -10.93 -12.18
N GLY A 62 -5.29 -9.91 -12.99
CA GLY A 62 -4.11 -9.89 -13.84
C GLY A 62 -2.82 -10.01 -13.04
N LEU A 63 -2.64 -9.11 -12.07
CA LEU A 63 -1.46 -9.08 -11.18
C LEU A 63 -1.36 -10.36 -10.34
N ARG A 64 -2.48 -10.82 -9.79
CA ARG A 64 -2.54 -12.08 -9.03
C ARG A 64 -2.12 -13.29 -9.84
N ARG A 65 -2.57 -13.40 -11.10
CA ARG A 65 -2.14 -14.48 -12.01
C ARG A 65 -0.65 -14.41 -12.30
N ALA A 66 -0.11 -13.23 -12.60
CA ALA A 66 1.32 -13.04 -12.85
C ALA A 66 2.15 -13.41 -11.60
N ALA A 67 1.71 -12.99 -10.42
CA ALA A 67 2.33 -13.35 -9.14
C ALA A 67 2.37 -14.88 -8.93
N LYS A 68 1.23 -15.56 -9.14
CA LYS A 68 1.15 -17.03 -9.00
C LYS A 68 2.04 -17.80 -9.98
N LYS A 69 2.30 -17.22 -11.14
CA LYS A 69 3.21 -17.81 -12.14
C LYS A 69 4.69 -17.58 -11.82
N GLY A 70 5.00 -16.84 -10.76
CA GLY A 70 6.39 -16.49 -10.41
C GLY A 70 7.01 -15.48 -11.36
N GLU A 71 6.20 -14.60 -11.99
CA GLU A 71 6.71 -13.57 -12.90
C GLU A 71 7.44 -12.45 -12.15
N TYR A 72 7.24 -12.33 -10.84
CA TYR A 72 7.87 -11.32 -10.00
C TYR A 72 8.93 -11.93 -9.09
N PHE A 73 10.15 -11.40 -9.16
CA PHE A 73 11.23 -11.70 -8.22
C PHE A 73 10.93 -11.13 -6.83
N ALA A 74 10.34 -9.95 -6.80
CA ALA A 74 9.94 -9.29 -5.55
C ALA A 74 8.70 -8.44 -5.73
N VAL A 75 7.98 -8.22 -4.62
CA VAL A 75 6.92 -7.21 -4.52
C VAL A 75 7.23 -6.24 -3.38
N VAL A 76 7.04 -4.95 -3.65
CA VAL A 76 7.09 -3.87 -2.65
C VAL A 76 5.72 -3.22 -2.61
N ALA A 77 5.09 -3.17 -1.44
CA ALA A 77 3.76 -2.61 -1.29
C ALA A 77 3.74 -1.52 -0.22
N GLY A 78 3.45 -0.28 -0.62
CA GLY A 78 3.16 0.85 0.26
C GLY A 78 1.64 0.99 0.44
N ILE A 79 1.04 0.18 1.32
CA ILE A 79 -0.43 0.12 1.47
C ILE A 79 -1.00 1.50 1.82
N PRO A 80 -2.04 2.00 1.10
CA PRO A 80 -2.63 3.30 1.37
C PRO A 80 -3.12 3.44 2.80
N CYS A 81 -2.56 4.40 3.54
CA CYS A 81 -2.83 4.59 4.95
C CYS A 81 -4.07 5.45 5.25
N ASN A 82 -4.83 5.91 4.26
CA ASN A 82 -5.93 6.86 4.43
C ASN A 82 -6.98 6.45 5.48
N SER A 83 -7.24 5.15 5.63
CA SER A 83 -8.15 4.62 6.64
C SER A 83 -7.46 4.18 7.94
N TYR A 84 -6.13 4.13 7.98
CA TYR A 84 -5.30 3.72 9.12
C TYR A 84 -4.46 4.88 9.70
N CYS A 85 -4.48 6.05 9.07
CA CYS A 85 -3.58 7.15 9.37
C CYS A 85 -3.83 7.70 10.79
N VAL A 86 -2.74 7.91 11.51
CA VAL A 86 -2.73 8.58 12.83
C VAL A 86 -3.34 9.98 12.77
N GLY A 87 -3.26 10.67 11.62
CA GLY A 87 -3.89 11.97 11.39
C GLY A 87 -5.43 11.96 11.45
N ARG A 88 -6.06 10.78 11.55
CA ARG A 88 -7.50 10.65 11.83
C ARG A 88 -7.84 10.64 13.32
N PHE A 89 -6.84 10.54 14.20
CA PHE A 89 -7.06 10.62 15.63
C PHE A 89 -7.00 12.08 16.08
N PRO A 90 -7.88 12.49 16.99
CA PRO A 90 -7.86 13.86 17.51
C PRO A 90 -6.51 14.17 18.15
N ASN A 91 -6.01 15.37 17.92
CA ASN A 91 -4.90 15.89 18.70
C ASN A 91 -5.43 16.21 20.11
N GLU A 92 -4.73 15.76 21.14
CA GLU A 92 -5.00 16.24 22.49
C GLU A 92 -4.73 17.76 22.51
N THR A 93 -5.75 18.52 22.85
CA THR A 93 -5.56 19.94 23.16
C THR A 93 -4.78 20.06 24.48
N SER A 94 -4.10 21.18 24.66
CA SER A 94 -3.35 21.48 25.90
C SER A 94 -4.19 21.39 27.19
N ASN A 95 -5.51 21.29 27.07
CA ASN A 95 -6.49 21.18 28.15
C ASN A 95 -7.02 19.75 28.35
N GLY A 96 -6.50 18.74 27.63
CA GLY A 96 -6.97 17.35 27.71
C GLY A 96 -8.34 17.10 27.06
N GLU A 97 -8.89 18.07 26.35
CA GLU A 97 -10.13 17.91 25.59
C GLU A 97 -9.82 17.42 24.18
N GLU A 98 -10.55 16.40 23.72
CA GLU A 98 -10.46 15.93 22.33
C GLU A 98 -11.06 16.97 21.37
N SER A 99 -10.21 17.64 20.60
CA SER A 99 -10.65 18.58 19.58
C SER A 99 -10.92 17.87 18.26
N HIS A 100 -12.18 17.74 17.92
CA HIS A 100 -12.64 17.32 16.59
C HIS A 100 -12.97 18.56 15.73
N ASP A 101 -11.96 19.30 15.31
CA ASP A 101 -12.08 20.51 14.45
C ASP A 101 -12.66 20.26 13.05
N GLY A 102 -13.62 19.36 12.92
CA GLY A 102 -14.18 18.97 11.61
C GLY A 102 -13.26 18.10 10.76
N GLY A 103 -12.11 17.67 11.31
CA GLY A 103 -11.14 16.80 10.65
C GLY A 103 -11.66 15.40 10.37
N ALA A 104 -10.81 14.59 9.75
CA ALA A 104 -11.12 13.20 9.47
C ALA A 104 -11.19 12.41 10.78
N ARG A 105 -12.31 11.71 11.00
CA ARG A 105 -12.48 10.89 12.21
C ARG A 105 -11.78 9.54 12.06
N PRO A 106 -11.36 8.89 13.19
CA PRO A 106 -10.92 7.51 13.17
C PRO A 106 -11.99 6.61 12.54
N LEU A 107 -11.56 5.69 11.68
CA LEU A 107 -12.42 4.69 11.06
C LEU A 107 -12.28 3.32 11.71
N ARG A 108 -11.34 3.19 12.65
CA ARG A 108 -10.95 1.95 13.32
C ARG A 108 -10.53 2.26 14.75
N ASP A 109 -10.65 1.24 15.60
CA ASP A 109 -10.09 1.24 16.95
C ASP A 109 -9.51 -0.16 17.27
N ARG A 110 -9.09 -0.39 18.51
CA ARG A 110 -8.56 -1.69 18.96
C ARG A 110 -9.59 -2.81 18.90
N GLU A 111 -10.85 -2.51 19.15
CA GLU A 111 -11.96 -3.49 19.16
C GLU A 111 -12.43 -3.77 17.74
N HIS A 112 -12.27 -2.79 16.83
CA HIS A 112 -12.71 -2.85 15.45
C HIS A 112 -11.54 -2.61 14.47
N PRO A 113 -10.53 -3.50 14.40
CA PRO A 113 -9.34 -3.30 13.56
C PRO A 113 -9.67 -3.29 12.07
N THR A 114 -10.78 -3.90 11.66
CA THR A 114 -11.27 -3.91 10.28
C THR A 114 -12.24 -2.76 9.96
N GLY A 115 -12.60 -1.98 10.95
CA GLY A 115 -13.44 -0.80 10.84
C GLY A 115 -14.56 -0.73 11.85
N LEU A 116 -14.92 0.48 12.25
CA LEU A 116 -16.06 0.76 13.12
C LEU A 116 -17.37 0.28 12.47
N PRO A 117 -18.42 0.02 13.27
CA PRO A 117 -19.72 -0.37 12.77
C PRO A 117 -20.25 0.60 11.72
N MET A 118 -20.77 0.08 10.61
CA MET A 118 -21.14 0.90 9.44
C MET A 118 -22.22 1.95 9.77
N HIS A 119 -23.09 1.70 10.77
CA HIS A 119 -24.13 2.64 11.17
C HIS A 119 -23.58 3.88 11.90
N GLU A 120 -22.39 3.79 12.47
CA GLU A 120 -21.69 4.88 13.16
C GLU A 120 -20.91 5.78 12.21
N LEU A 121 -20.67 5.31 10.98
CA LEU A 121 -19.85 6.00 9.98
C LEU A 121 -20.70 6.86 9.03
N ARG A 122 -20.15 8.02 8.67
CA ARG A 122 -20.71 8.85 7.59
C ARG A 122 -20.60 8.12 6.24
N PRO A 123 -21.46 8.41 5.25
CA PRO A 123 -21.39 7.73 3.94
C PRO A 123 -20.02 7.79 3.25
N SER A 124 -19.32 8.93 3.35
CA SER A 124 -17.96 9.10 2.82
C SER A 124 -16.94 8.20 3.53
N ASP A 125 -17.07 8.07 4.86
CA ASP A 125 -16.17 7.28 5.69
C ASP A 125 -16.38 5.77 5.46
N ARG A 126 -17.64 5.34 5.25
CA ARG A 126 -17.96 3.95 4.85
C ARG A 126 -17.27 3.57 3.55
N ARG A 127 -17.34 4.46 2.55
CA ARG A 127 -16.66 4.23 1.26
C ARG A 127 -15.15 4.13 1.45
N ALA A 128 -14.54 5.08 2.14
CA ALA A 128 -13.09 5.08 2.40
C ALA A 128 -12.65 3.82 3.16
N LEU A 129 -13.47 3.34 4.11
CA LEU A 129 -13.20 2.11 4.86
C LEU A 129 -13.25 0.87 3.95
N VAL A 130 -14.30 0.74 3.14
CA VAL A 130 -14.47 -0.40 2.22
C VAL A 130 -13.36 -0.42 1.17
N GLU A 131 -13.06 0.70 0.55
CA GLU A 131 -11.96 0.82 -0.43
C GLU A 131 -10.61 0.49 0.22
N GLY A 132 -10.31 1.06 1.39
CA GLY A 132 -9.07 0.78 2.12
C GLY A 132 -8.92 -0.69 2.49
N ASN A 133 -9.99 -1.35 2.96
CA ASN A 133 -9.98 -2.79 3.25
C ASN A 133 -9.74 -3.62 1.99
N THR A 134 -10.45 -3.29 0.90
CA THR A 134 -10.31 -4.00 -0.38
C THR A 134 -8.90 -3.90 -0.92
N LEU A 135 -8.31 -2.69 -0.92
CA LEU A 135 -6.94 -2.48 -1.38
C LEU A 135 -5.93 -3.25 -0.53
N THR A 136 -6.10 -3.22 0.79
CA THR A 136 -5.24 -3.97 1.72
C THR A 136 -5.31 -5.47 1.48
N ILE A 137 -6.51 -6.03 1.42
CA ILE A 137 -6.70 -7.47 1.19
C ILE A 137 -6.11 -7.90 -0.15
N ARG A 138 -6.37 -7.15 -1.22
CA ARG A 138 -5.85 -7.45 -2.55
C ARG A 138 -4.33 -7.35 -2.62
N ALA A 139 -3.74 -6.33 -2.00
CA ALA A 139 -2.29 -6.21 -1.91
C ALA A 139 -1.65 -7.37 -1.16
N LEU A 140 -2.19 -7.73 0.00
CA LEU A 140 -1.68 -8.84 0.80
C LEU A 140 -1.84 -10.19 0.08
N ASP A 141 -2.92 -10.40 -0.64
CA ASP A 141 -3.10 -11.63 -1.46
C ASP A 141 -2.08 -11.72 -2.60
N ILE A 142 -1.80 -10.60 -3.29
CA ILE A 142 -0.75 -10.55 -4.31
C ILE A 142 0.62 -10.82 -3.67
N CYS A 143 0.93 -10.18 -2.54
CA CYS A 143 2.16 -10.43 -1.79
C CYS A 143 2.32 -11.91 -1.40
N ALA A 144 1.25 -12.53 -0.89
CA ALA A 144 1.23 -13.94 -0.57
C ALA A 144 1.49 -14.82 -1.81
N CYS A 145 0.88 -14.49 -2.97
CA CYS A 145 1.11 -15.20 -4.22
C CYS A 145 2.58 -15.11 -4.68
N VAL A 146 3.21 -13.92 -4.58
CA VAL A 146 4.64 -13.74 -4.91
C VAL A 146 5.51 -14.57 -3.97
N PHE A 147 5.25 -14.51 -2.66
CA PHE A 147 5.98 -15.29 -1.66
C PHE A 147 5.87 -16.80 -1.89
N MET A 148 4.66 -17.29 -2.13
CA MET A 148 4.41 -18.71 -2.40
C MET A 148 5.05 -19.20 -3.70
N ALA A 149 5.28 -18.31 -4.65
CA ALA A 149 6.00 -18.59 -5.90
C ALA A 149 7.53 -18.49 -5.75
N GLY A 150 8.06 -18.21 -4.54
CA GLY A 150 9.48 -18.11 -4.23
C GLY A 150 10.08 -16.71 -4.40
N GLY A 151 9.25 -15.68 -4.54
CA GLY A 151 9.69 -14.29 -4.59
C GLY A 151 9.79 -13.63 -3.22
N GLU A 152 10.39 -12.44 -3.17
CA GLU A 152 10.59 -11.64 -1.97
C GLU A 152 9.43 -10.66 -1.76
N VAL A 153 9.12 -10.35 -0.48
CA VAL A 153 8.03 -9.44 -0.12
C VAL A 153 8.51 -8.37 0.83
N VAL A 154 8.24 -7.11 0.49
CA VAL A 154 8.45 -5.95 1.35
C VAL A 154 7.14 -5.19 1.47
N ILE A 155 6.64 -5.03 2.69
CA ILE A 155 5.43 -4.27 2.97
C ILE A 155 5.81 -3.09 3.85
N GLU A 156 5.56 -1.88 3.34
CA GLU A 156 5.62 -0.66 4.13
C GLU A 156 4.26 -0.47 4.82
N ASN A 157 4.31 -0.29 6.12
CA ASN A 157 3.14 0.11 6.90
C ASN A 157 3.48 1.37 7.70
N PRO A 158 2.59 2.37 7.77
CA PRO A 158 2.80 3.55 8.60
C PRO A 158 3.08 3.14 10.05
N VAL A 159 4.08 3.77 10.66
CA VAL A 159 4.37 3.55 12.07
C VAL A 159 3.16 4.03 12.89
N ASP A 160 2.65 3.15 13.74
CA ASP A 160 1.61 3.53 14.71
C ASP A 160 2.27 4.27 15.89
N PHE A 161 2.25 5.60 15.81
CA PHE A 161 2.71 6.45 16.91
C PHE A 161 1.72 6.51 18.09
N ALA A 162 0.51 5.95 17.97
CA ALA A 162 -0.49 5.99 19.03
C ALA A 162 -0.12 5.12 20.23
N ASN A 163 0.67 4.07 20.04
CA ASN A 163 1.13 3.20 21.13
C ASN A 163 2.13 3.88 22.08
N GLY A 164 2.88 4.89 21.64
CA GLY A 164 3.84 5.62 22.48
C GLY A 164 3.23 6.75 23.32
N ARG A 165 1.96 7.12 23.09
CA ARG A 165 1.29 8.21 23.80
C ARG A 165 0.25 7.76 24.84
N ARG A 166 -0.04 6.47 24.91
CA ARG A 166 -1.06 5.92 25.84
C ARG A 166 -0.49 5.15 27.04
N GLU A 167 0.83 5.12 27.20
CA GLU A 167 1.50 4.43 28.34
C GLU A 167 2.13 5.41 29.35
N THR A 168 1.73 6.69 29.37
CA THR A 168 2.15 7.63 30.43
C THR A 168 1.01 8.04 31.31
#